data_c73897f167c251820f28669ed6ae0bb0
#
_entry.id   c73897f167c251820f28669ed6ae0bb0
#
_cell.length_a   1.000
_cell.length_b   1.000
_cell.length_c   1.000
_cell.angle_alpha   90.00
_cell.angle_beta   90.00
_cell.angle_gamma   90.00
#
_symmetry.space_group_name_H-M   'P 1'
#
loop_
_entity.id
_entity.type
_entity.pdbx_description
1 polymer ?
#
loop_
_entity_poly.entity_id
_entity_poly.type
_entity_poly.pdbx_seq_one_letter_code
_entity_poly.pdbx_strand_id
1 'polypeptide(L)'
;CHKGFAPLLPGFTYAEYNNLEDFKSKCDENTIGIMVEPVQGEGGVYPADPEFLKGLREFCDEKKILLMFDEVQTGWGRTGEIMAYMTYGVKPDMVSMAKAIGGGMPIGAMCTSAEIAKVFTPGAHGSTYAANPVCCAAALAEIDEILDNKLYENAKEVGAYFMEQLKSLPCVKEIRGLGLLIGVEFEKPIAFEVKHRAVENKLLITAVRDSIIR
;
A
#
# COMPACT_ATOMS: atom_id res chain seq x y z
N CYS A 1 11.21 -9.92 -2.83
CA CYS A 1 11.15 -10.13 -4.30
C CYS A 1 12.50 -9.89 -5.00
N HIS A 2 13.66 -10.21 -4.36
CA HIS A 2 14.98 -9.91 -4.93
C HIS A 2 15.47 -10.98 -5.92
N LYS A 3 14.89 -12.18 -5.85
CA LYS A 3 15.30 -13.30 -6.73
C LYS A 3 15.13 -12.94 -8.21
N GLY A 4 16.22 -13.02 -8.96
CA GLY A 4 16.26 -12.72 -10.40
C GLY A 4 16.50 -11.24 -10.75
N PHE A 5 16.66 -10.34 -9.78
CA PHE A 5 16.91 -8.92 -10.01
C PHE A 5 18.31 -8.45 -9.60
N ALA A 6 19.16 -9.38 -9.20
CA ALA A 6 20.54 -9.02 -8.86
C ALA A 6 21.36 -8.66 -10.13
N PRO A 7 22.32 -7.69 -10.03
CA PRO A 7 22.66 -6.92 -8.84
C PRO A 7 21.60 -5.87 -8.51
N LEU A 8 21.26 -5.74 -7.22
CA LEU A 8 20.32 -4.71 -6.76
C LEU A 8 20.98 -3.34 -6.75
N LEU A 9 20.17 -2.29 -6.89
CA LEU A 9 20.65 -0.93 -6.77
C LEU A 9 21.24 -0.70 -5.36
N PRO A 10 22.48 -0.20 -5.26
CA PRO A 10 23.09 0.11 -3.96
C PRO A 10 22.39 1.31 -3.29
N GLY A 11 22.61 1.47 -1.98
CA GLY A 11 22.05 2.57 -1.20
C GLY A 11 20.66 2.29 -0.62
N PHE A 12 20.14 1.06 -0.77
CA PHE A 12 18.90 0.62 -0.11
C PHE A 12 19.21 -0.43 0.96
N THR A 13 18.71 -0.17 2.16
CA THR A 13 18.76 -1.10 3.29
C THR A 13 17.35 -1.52 3.65
N TYR A 14 17.18 -2.77 4.05
CA TYR A 14 15.86 -3.34 4.34
C TYR A 14 15.74 -3.60 5.84
N ALA A 15 14.60 -3.20 6.41
CA ALA A 15 14.28 -3.40 7.82
C ALA A 15 13.03 -4.26 7.99
N GLU A 16 12.91 -4.86 9.17
CA GLU A 16 11.76 -5.68 9.52
C GLU A 16 10.52 -4.81 9.73
N TYR A 17 9.44 -5.14 9.02
CA TYR A 17 8.18 -4.41 9.10
C TYR A 17 7.57 -4.50 10.51
N ASN A 18 7.00 -3.39 11.00
CA ASN A 18 6.50 -3.21 12.37
C ASN A 18 7.60 -3.30 13.45
N ASN A 19 8.87 -3.19 13.09
CA ASN A 19 9.97 -3.15 14.04
C ASN A 19 10.70 -1.79 13.96
N LEU A 20 10.22 -0.81 14.74
CA LEU A 20 10.77 0.56 14.74
C LEU A 20 12.27 0.60 15.06
N GLU A 21 12.73 -0.22 15.99
CA GLU A 21 14.13 -0.24 16.39
C GLU A 21 15.03 -0.81 15.30
N ASP A 22 14.55 -1.79 14.52
CA ASP A 22 15.30 -2.27 13.36
C ASP A 22 15.42 -1.18 12.29
N PHE A 23 14.34 -0.42 12.01
CA PHE A 23 14.40 0.73 11.11
C PHE A 23 15.43 1.78 11.58
N LYS A 24 15.38 2.16 12.86
CA LYS A 24 16.34 3.11 13.43
C LYS A 24 17.79 2.62 13.32
N SER A 25 18.02 1.33 13.55
CA SER A 25 19.36 0.71 13.50
C SER A 25 19.95 0.66 12.08
N LYS A 26 19.10 0.71 11.04
CA LYS A 26 19.50 0.69 9.62
C LYS A 26 19.78 2.08 9.05
N CYS A 27 19.44 3.13 9.79
CA CYS A 27 19.68 4.51 9.37
C CYS A 27 21.05 5.01 9.83
N ASP A 28 21.74 5.71 8.96
CA ASP A 28 23.03 6.35 9.19
C ASP A 28 23.01 7.82 8.72
N GLU A 29 24.16 8.49 8.74
CA GLU A 29 24.30 9.89 8.30
C GLU A 29 24.06 10.10 6.80
N ASN A 30 24.05 9.05 5.99
CA ASN A 30 23.78 9.09 4.56
C ASN A 30 22.31 8.78 4.23
N THR A 31 21.52 8.40 5.22
CA THR A 31 20.11 8.06 5.03
C THR A 31 19.30 9.31 4.75
N ILE A 32 18.62 9.36 3.61
CA ILE A 32 17.81 10.50 3.17
C ILE A 32 16.30 10.31 3.42
N GLY A 33 15.86 9.10 3.68
CA GLY A 33 14.44 8.83 3.92
C GLY A 33 14.14 7.37 4.17
N ILE A 34 12.93 7.14 4.66
CA ILE A 34 12.34 5.82 4.90
C ILE A 34 11.12 5.68 4.00
N MET A 35 11.03 4.55 3.30
CA MET A 35 9.87 4.21 2.47
C MET A 35 9.18 2.97 3.01
N VAL A 36 7.85 3.04 3.19
CA VAL A 36 7.04 1.96 3.74
C VAL A 36 5.63 1.94 3.16
N GLU A 37 5.03 0.77 3.01
CA GLU A 37 3.60 0.63 2.75
C GLU A 37 2.83 0.76 4.08
N PRO A 38 1.73 1.54 4.18
CA PRO A 38 0.87 1.57 5.39
C PRO A 38 0.20 0.21 5.66
N VAL A 39 -0.03 -0.58 4.61
CA VAL A 39 -0.40 -1.99 4.67
C VAL A 39 0.39 -2.71 3.59
N GLN A 40 1.23 -3.66 3.98
CA GLN A 40 1.94 -4.48 3.00
C GLN A 40 0.95 -5.36 2.22
N GLY A 41 0.76 -5.07 0.92
CA GLY A 41 -0.21 -5.80 0.10
C GLY A 41 0.30 -7.17 -0.35
N GLU A 42 1.35 -7.19 -1.16
CA GLU A 42 1.95 -8.42 -1.72
C GLU A 42 2.63 -9.29 -0.66
N GLY A 43 3.00 -8.71 0.46
CA GLY A 43 3.58 -9.44 1.60
C GLY A 43 2.63 -10.40 2.30
N GLY A 44 1.31 -10.25 2.12
CA GLY A 44 0.28 -11.07 2.77
C GLY A 44 -0.74 -10.26 3.58
N VAL A 45 -0.95 -9.01 3.22
CA VAL A 45 -1.83 -8.03 3.85
C VAL A 45 -1.50 -7.85 5.33
N TYR A 46 -0.39 -7.20 5.59
CA TYR A 46 0.03 -6.85 6.96
C TYR A 46 -0.17 -5.35 7.19
N PRO A 47 -1.21 -4.94 7.96
CA PRO A 47 -1.34 -3.54 8.40
C PRO A 47 -0.16 -3.12 9.27
N ALA A 48 0.23 -1.86 9.14
CA ALA A 48 1.19 -1.28 10.06
C ALA A 48 0.59 -1.17 11.47
N ASP A 49 1.42 -1.35 12.48
CA ASP A 49 1.09 -0.94 13.82
C ASP A 49 1.01 0.60 13.89
N PRO A 50 -0.05 1.20 14.45
CA PRO A 50 -0.15 2.65 14.58
C PRO A 50 1.05 3.29 15.29
N GLU A 51 1.54 2.67 16.36
CA GLU A 51 2.70 3.19 17.10
C GLU A 51 4.01 3.07 16.28
N PHE A 52 4.12 2.07 15.42
CA PHE A 52 5.24 1.94 14.50
C PHE A 52 5.28 3.12 13.50
N LEU A 53 4.17 3.43 12.82
CA LEU A 53 4.13 4.53 11.85
C LEU A 53 4.33 5.88 12.53
N LYS A 54 3.74 6.08 13.70
CA LYS A 54 3.94 7.28 14.50
C LYS A 54 5.41 7.43 14.92
N GLY A 55 6.02 6.35 15.40
CA GLY A 55 7.44 6.34 15.76
C GLY A 55 8.36 6.60 14.57
N LEU A 56 8.03 6.09 13.36
CA LEU A 56 8.76 6.43 12.14
C LEU A 56 8.65 7.92 11.82
N ARG A 57 7.45 8.53 11.97
CA ARG A 57 7.28 9.98 11.73
C ARG A 57 8.13 10.81 12.70
N GLU A 58 8.05 10.50 13.98
CA GLU A 58 8.83 11.17 15.02
C GLU A 58 10.35 11.04 14.76
N PHE A 59 10.79 9.84 14.41
CA PHE A 59 12.20 9.58 14.07
C PHE A 59 12.66 10.35 12.83
N CYS A 60 11.84 10.34 11.76
CA CYS A 60 12.18 11.08 10.55
C CYS A 60 12.24 12.59 10.79
N ASP A 61 11.35 13.14 11.63
CA ASP A 61 11.36 14.55 12.01
C ASP A 61 12.62 14.91 12.82
N GLU A 62 13.00 14.06 13.79
CA GLU A 62 14.22 14.23 14.58
C GLU A 62 15.49 14.23 13.70
N LYS A 63 15.57 13.25 12.79
CA LYS A 63 16.72 13.07 11.89
C LYS A 63 16.71 14.00 10.68
N LYS A 64 15.58 14.70 10.43
CA LYS A 64 15.34 15.54 9.24
C LYS A 64 15.49 14.76 7.94
N ILE A 65 14.98 13.53 7.91
CA ILE A 65 14.90 12.67 6.74
C ILE A 65 13.44 12.51 6.31
N LEU A 66 13.22 12.07 5.07
CA LEU A 66 11.88 11.98 4.50
C LEU A 66 11.16 10.69 4.93
N LEU A 67 9.89 10.80 5.30
CA LEU A 67 8.98 9.66 5.41
C LEU A 67 8.16 9.55 4.14
N MET A 68 8.29 8.42 3.44
CA MET A 68 7.59 8.17 2.18
C MET A 68 6.64 6.99 2.33
N PHE A 69 5.37 7.17 1.91
CA PHE A 69 4.41 6.07 1.90
C PHE A 69 4.14 5.59 0.48
N ASP A 70 4.27 4.29 0.30
CA ASP A 70 3.79 3.60 -0.88
C ASP A 70 2.30 3.27 -0.70
N GLU A 71 1.46 4.08 -1.32
CA GLU A 71 0.00 3.92 -1.35
C GLU A 71 -0.49 3.37 -2.70
N VAL A 72 0.39 2.77 -3.47
CA VAL A 72 0.08 2.18 -4.78
C VAL A 72 -1.02 1.13 -4.67
N GLN A 73 -1.10 0.39 -3.55
CA GLN A 73 -2.13 -0.61 -3.34
C GLN A 73 -3.17 -0.23 -2.27
N THR A 74 -2.82 0.69 -1.38
CA THR A 74 -3.64 1.05 -0.22
C THR A 74 -4.52 2.28 -0.44
N GLY A 75 -4.13 3.15 -1.36
CA GLY A 75 -4.83 4.40 -1.63
C GLY A 75 -6.16 4.25 -2.39
N TRP A 76 -6.77 5.38 -2.61
CA TRP A 76 -8.01 5.56 -3.38
C TRP A 76 -9.17 4.71 -2.88
N GLY A 77 -9.44 4.82 -1.58
CA GLY A 77 -10.61 4.21 -0.94
C GLY A 77 -10.44 2.76 -0.53
N ARG A 78 -9.40 2.05 -1.00
CA ARG A 78 -9.23 0.61 -0.79
C ARG A 78 -9.27 0.18 0.66
N THR A 79 -8.67 0.97 1.55
CA THR A 79 -8.50 0.66 2.97
C THR A 79 -9.56 1.30 3.88
N GLY A 80 -10.57 1.93 3.30
CA GLY A 80 -11.65 2.57 4.06
C GLY A 80 -11.46 4.07 4.34
N GLU A 81 -10.38 4.64 3.82
CA GLU A 81 -10.10 6.08 3.75
C GLU A 81 -9.58 6.40 2.36
N ILE A 82 -9.57 7.67 1.94
CA ILE A 82 -9.04 8.06 0.62
C ILE A 82 -7.60 7.59 0.47
N MET A 83 -6.77 7.81 1.50
CA MET A 83 -5.41 7.28 1.61
C MET A 83 -5.26 6.55 2.94
N ALA A 84 -4.55 5.42 2.96
CA ALA A 84 -4.41 4.61 4.17
C ALA A 84 -3.74 5.38 5.32
N TYR A 85 -2.83 6.31 5.02
CA TYR A 85 -2.19 7.12 6.07
C TYR A 85 -3.18 7.93 6.91
N MET A 86 -4.37 8.24 6.37
CA MET A 86 -5.41 8.99 7.09
C MET A 86 -5.98 8.16 8.24
N THR A 87 -6.07 6.83 8.08
CA THR A 87 -6.47 5.91 9.17
C THR A 87 -5.52 6.00 10.36
N TYR A 88 -4.24 6.20 10.10
CA TYR A 88 -3.20 6.26 11.14
C TYR A 88 -2.96 7.67 11.70
N GLY A 89 -3.49 8.71 11.04
CA GLY A 89 -3.22 10.10 11.40
C GLY A 89 -1.76 10.51 11.25
N VAL A 90 -0.99 9.78 10.44
CA VAL A 90 0.45 10.01 10.21
C VAL A 90 0.65 10.56 8.81
N LYS A 91 1.01 11.82 8.69
CA LYS A 91 1.23 12.48 7.39
C LYS A 91 2.66 12.22 6.89
N PRO A 92 2.84 11.56 5.74
CA PRO A 92 4.15 11.41 5.12
C PRO A 92 4.60 12.69 4.40
N ASP A 93 5.89 12.77 4.06
CA ASP A 93 6.45 13.82 3.22
C ASP A 93 6.18 13.58 1.74
N MET A 94 6.09 12.32 1.34
CA MET A 94 5.81 11.88 -0.03
C MET A 94 4.87 10.68 -0.03
N VAL A 95 4.00 10.62 -1.06
CA VAL A 95 3.08 9.49 -1.31
C VAL A 95 3.20 9.08 -2.76
N SER A 96 3.45 7.80 -3.03
CA SER A 96 3.32 7.22 -4.36
C SER A 96 1.96 6.55 -4.54
N MET A 97 1.37 6.69 -5.72
CA MET A 97 0.04 6.21 -6.07
C MET A 97 0.05 5.61 -7.47
N ALA A 98 -0.73 4.56 -7.68
CA ALA A 98 -0.98 3.96 -8.98
C ALA A 98 -2.24 3.09 -8.93
N LYS A 99 -2.32 2.04 -9.74
CA LYS A 99 -3.41 1.05 -9.78
C LYS A 99 -4.80 1.69 -9.83
N ALA A 100 -5.50 1.75 -8.70
CA ALA A 100 -6.87 2.25 -8.62
C ALA A 100 -7.04 3.67 -9.16
N ILE A 101 -6.06 4.57 -8.98
CA ILE A 101 -6.15 5.95 -9.48
C ILE A 101 -6.44 6.04 -10.99
N GLY A 102 -6.10 4.99 -11.76
CA GLY A 102 -6.24 5.00 -13.21
C GLY A 102 -7.58 4.49 -13.74
N GLY A 103 -8.46 3.94 -12.89
CA GLY A 103 -9.71 3.32 -13.36
C GLY A 103 -9.48 2.25 -14.44
N GLY A 104 -8.36 1.52 -14.37
CA GLY A 104 -7.91 0.54 -15.37
C GLY A 104 -6.92 1.08 -16.41
N MET A 105 -6.68 2.40 -16.47
CA MET A 105 -5.67 2.99 -17.36
C MET A 105 -4.28 3.04 -16.69
N PRO A 106 -3.18 2.93 -17.47
CA PRO A 106 -1.82 2.92 -16.93
C PRO A 106 -1.38 4.32 -16.51
N ILE A 107 -1.52 4.66 -15.26
CA ILE A 107 -1.08 5.93 -14.68
C ILE A 107 -0.52 5.69 -13.28
N GLY A 108 0.45 6.48 -12.90
CA GLY A 108 0.95 6.62 -11.54
C GLY A 108 1.17 8.08 -11.21
N ALA A 109 1.13 8.40 -9.94
CA ALA A 109 1.35 9.75 -9.45
C ALA A 109 2.20 9.71 -8.17
N MET A 110 2.88 10.81 -7.90
CA MET A 110 3.58 11.06 -6.66
C MET A 110 3.19 12.44 -6.16
N CYS A 111 2.82 12.52 -4.90
CA CYS A 111 2.50 13.78 -4.23
C CYS A 111 3.54 14.07 -3.15
N THR A 112 3.88 15.34 -3.03
CA THR A 112 4.77 15.84 -1.99
C THR A 112 4.45 17.29 -1.63
N SER A 113 5.10 17.85 -0.62
CA SER A 113 4.95 19.27 -0.29
C SER A 113 5.55 20.18 -1.36
N ALA A 114 5.04 21.42 -1.45
CA ALA A 114 5.60 22.41 -2.37
C ALA A 114 7.09 22.72 -2.09
N GLU A 115 7.52 22.56 -0.84
CA GLU A 115 8.94 22.75 -0.46
C GLU A 115 9.83 21.67 -1.07
N ILE A 116 9.46 20.39 -0.91
CA ILE A 116 10.20 19.27 -1.49
C ILE A 116 10.13 19.31 -3.02
N ALA A 117 8.98 19.70 -3.59
CA ALA A 117 8.77 19.78 -5.03
C ALA A 117 9.71 20.78 -5.73
N LYS A 118 10.33 21.71 -5.03
CA LYS A 118 11.30 22.66 -5.61
C LYS A 118 12.51 21.99 -6.30
N VAL A 119 12.84 20.76 -5.94
CA VAL A 119 13.91 20.00 -6.60
C VAL A 119 13.55 19.57 -8.03
N PHE A 120 12.27 19.52 -8.36
CA PHE A 120 11.79 19.18 -9.71
C PHE A 120 11.78 20.42 -10.59
N THR A 121 12.98 20.88 -10.97
CA THR A 121 13.13 21.99 -11.91
C THR A 121 12.88 21.51 -13.35
N PRO A 122 12.58 22.42 -14.30
CA PRO A 122 12.44 22.05 -15.72
C PRO A 122 13.65 21.24 -16.22
N GLY A 123 13.38 20.06 -16.77
CA GLY A 123 14.41 19.15 -17.29
C GLY A 123 14.99 18.15 -16.24
N ALA A 124 14.67 18.29 -14.96
CA ALA A 124 15.14 17.34 -13.94
C ALA A 124 14.48 15.95 -14.01
N HIS A 125 13.28 15.88 -14.57
CA HIS A 125 12.55 14.63 -14.76
C HIS A 125 11.76 14.67 -16.07
N GLY A 126 11.61 13.52 -16.72
CA GLY A 126 10.82 13.37 -17.93
C GLY A 126 10.35 11.95 -18.14
N SER A 127 9.20 11.82 -18.80
CA SER A 127 8.65 10.54 -19.22
C SER A 127 7.83 10.74 -20.48
N THR A 128 8.01 9.89 -21.48
CA THR A 128 7.32 9.98 -22.78
C THR A 128 5.80 9.89 -22.63
N TYR A 129 5.31 9.08 -21.72
CA TYR A 129 3.88 8.80 -21.54
C TYR A 129 3.27 9.47 -20.30
N ALA A 130 4.05 10.21 -19.52
CA ALA A 130 3.54 10.93 -18.36
C ALA A 130 2.50 11.98 -18.78
N ALA A 131 1.51 12.21 -17.93
CA ALA A 131 0.40 13.12 -18.17
C ALA A 131 -0.37 12.84 -19.47
N ASN A 132 -0.44 11.57 -19.90
CA ASN A 132 -1.27 11.19 -21.04
C ASN A 132 -2.72 11.65 -20.80
N PRO A 133 -3.32 12.46 -21.71
CA PRO A 133 -4.63 13.07 -21.44
C PRO A 133 -5.76 12.05 -21.28
N VAL A 134 -5.69 10.91 -21.95
CA VAL A 134 -6.70 9.84 -21.79
C VAL A 134 -6.60 9.22 -20.39
N CYS A 135 -5.38 8.91 -19.95
CA CYS A 135 -5.16 8.37 -18.60
C CYS A 135 -5.53 9.39 -17.50
N CYS A 136 -5.23 10.67 -17.72
CA CYS A 136 -5.61 11.73 -16.77
C CYS A 136 -7.13 11.92 -16.69
N ALA A 137 -7.84 11.86 -17.83
CA ALA A 137 -9.29 11.93 -17.84
C ALA A 137 -9.94 10.74 -17.12
N ALA A 138 -9.42 9.52 -17.33
CA ALA A 138 -9.87 8.34 -16.61
C ALA A 138 -9.60 8.47 -15.10
N ALA A 139 -8.42 8.94 -14.71
CA ALA A 139 -8.08 9.16 -13.31
C ALA A 139 -9.00 10.20 -12.64
N LEU A 140 -9.33 11.29 -13.32
CA LEU A 140 -10.26 12.28 -12.79
C LEU A 140 -11.65 11.68 -12.59
N ALA A 141 -12.18 10.94 -13.57
CA ALA A 141 -13.47 10.28 -13.45
C ALA A 141 -13.52 9.27 -12.30
N GLU A 142 -12.44 8.49 -12.11
CA GLU A 142 -12.31 7.54 -10.99
C GLU A 142 -12.27 8.27 -9.63
N ILE A 143 -11.51 9.34 -9.54
CA ILE A 143 -11.40 10.15 -8.32
C ILE A 143 -12.77 10.78 -7.97
N ASP A 144 -13.45 11.37 -8.95
CA ASP A 144 -14.76 11.98 -8.74
C ASP A 144 -15.77 10.91 -8.27
N GLU A 145 -15.80 9.74 -8.89
CA GLU A 145 -16.67 8.62 -8.49
C GLU A 145 -16.42 8.18 -7.05
N ILE A 146 -15.14 8.03 -6.66
CA ILE A 146 -14.77 7.64 -5.30
C ILE A 146 -15.18 8.70 -4.28
N LEU A 147 -15.01 9.98 -4.59
CA LEU A 147 -15.28 11.08 -3.67
C LEU A 147 -16.78 11.38 -3.58
N ASP A 148 -17.48 11.51 -4.71
CA ASP A 148 -18.90 11.87 -4.77
C ASP A 148 -19.79 10.79 -4.15
N ASN A 149 -19.46 9.52 -4.37
CA ASN A 149 -20.19 8.38 -3.84
C ASN A 149 -19.60 7.84 -2.54
N LYS A 150 -18.55 8.46 -2.02
CA LYS A 150 -17.88 8.05 -0.76
C LYS A 150 -17.54 6.56 -0.71
N LEU A 151 -17.03 6.03 -1.82
CA LEU A 151 -16.76 4.58 -1.95
C LEU A 151 -15.78 4.05 -0.89
N TYR A 152 -14.96 4.91 -0.32
CA TYR A 152 -14.10 4.57 0.82
C TYR A 152 -14.89 4.22 2.10
N GLU A 153 -16.04 4.91 2.35
CA GLU A 153 -16.92 4.56 3.48
C GLU A 153 -17.54 3.17 3.25
N ASN A 154 -18.03 2.90 2.02
CA ASN A 154 -18.52 1.58 1.64
C ASN A 154 -17.44 0.49 1.80
N ALA A 155 -16.20 0.77 1.38
CA ALA A 155 -15.09 -0.17 1.55
C ALA A 155 -14.82 -0.49 3.03
N LYS A 156 -14.96 0.48 3.92
CA LYS A 156 -14.83 0.30 5.36
C LYS A 156 -15.93 -0.59 5.94
N GLU A 157 -17.18 -0.31 5.61
CA GLU A 157 -18.35 -1.05 6.13
C GLU A 157 -18.38 -2.49 5.60
N VAL A 158 -18.30 -2.64 4.28
CA VAL A 158 -18.32 -3.96 3.63
C VAL A 158 -17.11 -4.79 4.01
N GLY A 159 -15.94 -4.15 4.13
CA GLY A 159 -14.72 -4.83 4.58
C GLY A 159 -14.85 -5.38 6.01
N ALA A 160 -15.37 -4.59 6.93
CA ALA A 160 -15.62 -5.03 8.30
C ALA A 160 -16.62 -6.19 8.35
N TYR A 161 -17.74 -6.08 7.62
CA TYR A 161 -18.72 -7.16 7.49
C TYR A 161 -18.08 -8.44 6.92
N PHE A 162 -17.32 -8.31 5.84
CA PHE A 162 -16.70 -9.46 5.19
C PHE A 162 -15.68 -10.15 6.08
N MET A 163 -14.82 -9.41 6.75
CA MET A 163 -13.86 -9.99 7.70
C MET A 163 -14.57 -10.73 8.84
N GLU A 164 -15.70 -10.22 9.33
CA GLU A 164 -16.46 -10.90 10.37
C GLU A 164 -17.06 -12.23 9.89
N GLN A 165 -17.61 -12.25 8.65
CA GLN A 165 -18.15 -13.51 8.07
C GLN A 165 -17.06 -14.57 7.88
N LEU A 166 -15.86 -14.15 7.47
CA LEU A 166 -14.73 -15.06 7.25
C LEU A 166 -14.25 -15.75 8.53
N LYS A 167 -14.46 -15.15 9.72
CA LYS A 167 -14.07 -15.75 11.01
C LYS A 167 -14.79 -17.07 11.31
N SER A 168 -15.95 -17.30 10.71
CA SER A 168 -16.73 -18.52 10.87
C SER A 168 -16.17 -19.71 10.08
N LEU A 169 -15.24 -19.48 9.16
CA LEU A 169 -14.71 -20.55 8.31
C LEU A 169 -13.74 -21.44 9.09
N PRO A 170 -13.89 -22.77 9.01
CA PRO A 170 -12.92 -23.70 9.55
C PRO A 170 -11.58 -23.54 8.81
N CYS A 171 -10.48 -23.85 9.43
CA CYS A 171 -9.12 -23.76 8.87
C CYS A 171 -8.54 -22.34 8.68
N VAL A 172 -9.26 -21.30 9.01
CA VAL A 172 -8.72 -19.94 9.04
C VAL A 172 -7.95 -19.74 10.34
N LYS A 173 -6.68 -19.37 10.19
CA LYS A 173 -5.77 -19.06 11.30
C LYS A 173 -5.89 -17.59 11.71
N GLU A 174 -5.91 -16.70 10.72
CA GLU A 174 -5.93 -15.27 10.95
C GLU A 174 -6.62 -14.54 9.78
N ILE A 175 -7.35 -13.48 10.10
CA ILE A 175 -7.89 -12.54 9.13
C ILE A 175 -7.39 -11.16 9.52
N ARG A 176 -6.80 -10.45 8.56
CA ARG A 176 -6.25 -9.12 8.78
C ARG A 176 -6.47 -8.22 7.58
N GLY A 177 -6.43 -6.93 7.78
CA GLY A 177 -6.57 -5.95 6.71
C GLY A 177 -7.26 -4.67 7.15
N LEU A 178 -7.47 -3.78 6.18
CA LEU A 178 -8.23 -2.55 6.32
C LEU A 178 -9.16 -2.40 5.11
N GLY A 179 -10.41 -2.03 5.35
CA GLY A 179 -11.41 -1.90 4.29
C GLY A 179 -11.52 -3.16 3.44
N LEU A 180 -11.37 -3.03 2.14
CA LEU A 180 -11.41 -4.14 1.18
C LEU A 180 -10.01 -4.63 0.75
N LEU A 181 -8.99 -4.35 1.51
CA LEU A 181 -7.68 -5.00 1.41
C LEU A 181 -7.57 -6.02 2.54
N ILE A 182 -7.91 -7.27 2.25
CA ILE A 182 -8.11 -8.33 3.25
C ILE A 182 -7.19 -9.51 2.94
N GLY A 183 -6.45 -9.96 3.95
CA GLY A 183 -5.67 -11.19 3.93
C GLY A 183 -6.30 -12.24 4.81
N VAL A 184 -6.40 -13.45 4.29
CA VAL A 184 -6.85 -14.64 5.04
C VAL A 184 -5.71 -15.64 5.08
N GLU A 185 -5.22 -15.92 6.28
CA GLU A 185 -4.17 -16.92 6.51
C GLU A 185 -4.80 -18.22 6.98
N PHE A 186 -4.42 -19.31 6.36
CA PHE A 186 -4.87 -20.65 6.71
C PHE A 186 -3.85 -21.35 7.62
N GLU A 187 -4.33 -22.29 8.43
CA GLU A 187 -3.46 -23.15 9.25
C GLU A 187 -2.55 -24.07 8.39
N LYS A 188 -2.95 -24.33 7.16
CA LYS A 188 -2.27 -25.24 6.21
C LYS A 188 -1.92 -24.49 4.91
N PRO A 189 -0.94 -24.98 4.13
CA PRO A 189 -0.54 -24.38 2.86
C PRO A 189 -1.54 -24.72 1.72
N ILE A 190 -2.78 -24.26 1.84
CA ILE A 190 -3.90 -24.56 0.91
C ILE A 190 -4.31 -23.36 0.04
N ALA A 191 -3.62 -22.23 0.13
CA ALA A 191 -4.03 -21.00 -0.54
C ALA A 191 -4.16 -21.15 -2.07
N PHE A 192 -3.27 -21.89 -2.71
CA PHE A 192 -3.35 -22.14 -4.14
C PHE A 192 -4.55 -23.04 -4.51
N GLU A 193 -4.86 -24.05 -3.70
CA GLU A 193 -6.05 -24.90 -3.90
C GLU A 193 -7.34 -24.07 -3.74
N VAL A 194 -7.42 -23.25 -2.68
CA VAL A 194 -8.54 -22.33 -2.45
C VAL A 194 -8.72 -21.38 -3.64
N LYS A 195 -7.62 -20.79 -4.13
CA LYS A 195 -7.65 -19.93 -5.32
C LYS A 195 -8.22 -20.68 -6.55
N HIS A 196 -7.77 -21.91 -6.82
CA HIS A 196 -8.28 -22.68 -7.95
C HIS A 196 -9.77 -22.95 -7.83
N ARG A 197 -10.23 -23.39 -6.67
CA ARG A 197 -11.67 -23.63 -6.42
C ARG A 197 -12.48 -22.34 -6.48
N ALA A 198 -11.93 -21.22 -6.04
CA ALA A 198 -12.58 -19.91 -6.15
C ALA A 198 -12.83 -19.54 -7.62
N VAL A 199 -11.85 -19.73 -8.50
CA VAL A 199 -12.01 -19.49 -9.95
C VAL A 199 -13.10 -20.37 -10.56
N GLU A 200 -13.17 -21.66 -10.21
CA GLU A 200 -14.24 -22.57 -10.64
C GLU A 200 -15.63 -22.06 -10.21
N ASN A 201 -15.70 -21.38 -9.05
CA ASN A 201 -16.90 -20.74 -8.53
C ASN A 201 -17.05 -19.26 -8.95
N LYS A 202 -16.31 -18.81 -9.99
CA LYS A 202 -16.38 -17.46 -10.57
C LYS A 202 -15.94 -16.34 -9.60
N LEU A 203 -15.10 -16.67 -8.61
CA LEU A 203 -14.50 -15.71 -7.69
C LEU A 203 -13.01 -15.59 -7.98
N LEU A 204 -12.55 -14.37 -8.27
CA LEU A 204 -11.14 -14.05 -8.49
C LEU A 204 -10.50 -13.59 -7.19
N ILE A 205 -9.55 -14.38 -6.69
CA ILE A 205 -8.73 -14.07 -5.54
C ILE A 205 -7.26 -14.36 -5.85
N THR A 206 -6.35 -13.80 -5.08
CA THR A 206 -4.91 -14.00 -5.25
C THR A 206 -4.34 -14.82 -4.10
N ALA A 207 -3.61 -15.90 -4.42
CA ALA A 207 -2.73 -16.54 -3.45
C ALA A 207 -1.40 -15.78 -3.42
N VAL A 208 -1.08 -15.14 -2.31
CA VAL A 208 0.15 -14.34 -2.15
C VAL A 208 1.27 -15.11 -1.46
N ARG A 209 0.92 -16.16 -0.74
CA ARG A 209 1.82 -17.15 -0.15
C ARG A 209 1.15 -18.51 -0.14
N ASP A 210 1.85 -19.57 0.26
CA ASP A 210 1.31 -20.93 0.31
C ASP A 210 0.09 -21.08 1.23
N SER A 211 0.01 -20.27 2.28
CA SER A 211 -1.08 -20.28 3.27
C SER A 211 -1.92 -18.98 3.27
N ILE A 212 -1.66 -18.01 2.40
CA ILE A 212 -2.33 -16.71 2.44
C ILE A 212 -2.99 -16.40 1.11
N ILE A 213 -4.29 -16.09 1.16
CA ILE A 213 -5.05 -15.47 0.06
C ILE A 213 -5.35 -14.01 0.38
N ARG A 214 -5.55 -13.26 -0.71
CA ARG A 214 -5.93 -11.86 -0.66
C ARG A 214 -7.10 -11.61 -1.61
#